data_eed1a6ed3a3d773cc8975b2bcf0760fd
#
_entry.id   eed1a6ed3a3d773cc8975b2bcf0760fd
#
_cell.length_a   1.000
_cell.length_b   1.000
_cell.length_c   1.000
_cell.angle_alpha   90.00
_cell.angle_beta   90.00
_cell.angle_gamma   90.00
#
_symmetry.space_group_name_H-M   'P 1'
#
loop_
_entity.id
_entity.type
_entity.pdbx_description
1 polymer ?
#
loop_
_entity_poly.entity_id
_entity_poly.type
_entity_poly.pdbx_seq_one_letter_code
_entity_poly.pdbx_strand_id
1 'polypeptide(L)'
;MSRLADLIEELCPDGVEYTPLGEVGEFVRGSGLQKSDFVDEGLPCVHYGQIHTRFGIAADEAVANISAMQFHRLKHANHGDLLIATTSENDEAVGKATVWLGHEEVAIGGDMFIFRHVLEPKYVSYFFASSLFGDQKRPYITGTKVKRISEKGLSRIRIPVPPLEVQCEIVRILDQFTTLEAELEARRAQYEYYRNQLLSYDALASRGPVKWVKLGEVASKIITGVTPKAADPKYYQDATNPWIRTQDVNFCRINEASAFVTDQAIAELPLKWVSPHSVVVAISGASAGRSAILNIRAVTNQHCCNIEINSKLADFRYVYYCIASCYEQLRNLGRGARGDLNVSIIKSFEIPLPALYEQRYIADILDRFDTLVNDISSGLPAEIAARRAQYEYYRDRLLSFPEKK
;
A
#
# COMPACT_ATOMS: atom_id res chain seq x y z
N MET A 1 -20.04 -14.14 -16.56
CA MET A 1 -19.22 -15.27 -17.09
C MET A 1 -19.92 -15.99 -18.23
N SER A 2 -21.24 -16.15 -18.21
CA SER A 2 -21.99 -16.77 -19.32
C SER A 2 -21.76 -16.06 -20.67
N ARG A 3 -21.97 -14.73 -20.73
CA ARG A 3 -21.84 -13.97 -21.99
C ARG A 3 -20.44 -14.08 -22.64
N LEU A 4 -19.36 -14.04 -21.84
CA LEU A 4 -18.00 -14.19 -22.38
C LEU A 4 -17.77 -15.61 -22.91
N ALA A 5 -18.27 -16.65 -22.20
CA ALA A 5 -18.16 -18.02 -22.66
C ALA A 5 -18.89 -18.23 -23.98
N ASP A 6 -20.11 -17.69 -24.08
CA ASP A 6 -20.91 -17.73 -25.29
C ASP A 6 -20.19 -17.03 -26.47
N LEU A 7 -19.62 -15.84 -26.24
CA LEU A 7 -18.83 -15.11 -27.25
C LEU A 7 -17.57 -15.87 -27.69
N ILE A 8 -16.87 -16.52 -26.75
CA ILE A 8 -15.66 -17.30 -27.11
C ILE A 8 -16.06 -18.53 -27.92
N GLU A 9 -17.13 -19.23 -27.55
CA GLU A 9 -17.60 -20.40 -28.29
C GLU A 9 -18.08 -20.03 -29.71
N GLU A 10 -18.72 -18.88 -29.87
CA GLU A 10 -19.22 -18.38 -31.18
C GLU A 10 -18.10 -17.82 -32.06
N LEU A 11 -17.25 -16.96 -31.52
CA LEU A 11 -16.29 -16.17 -32.30
C LEU A 11 -14.87 -16.73 -32.31
N CYS A 12 -14.51 -17.64 -31.40
CA CYS A 12 -13.18 -18.23 -31.27
C CYS A 12 -13.20 -19.76 -31.14
N PRO A 13 -14.03 -20.51 -31.92
CA PRO A 13 -14.20 -21.96 -31.74
C PRO A 13 -12.89 -22.73 -31.92
N ASP A 14 -11.98 -22.25 -32.78
CA ASP A 14 -10.68 -22.85 -33.10
C ASP A 14 -9.50 -22.27 -32.27
N GLY A 15 -9.80 -21.44 -31.25
CA GLY A 15 -8.81 -20.69 -30.49
C GLY A 15 -8.55 -19.28 -31.04
N VAL A 16 -7.48 -18.65 -30.55
CA VAL A 16 -7.13 -17.24 -30.80
C VAL A 16 -5.71 -17.15 -31.35
N GLU A 17 -5.50 -16.25 -32.31
CA GLU A 17 -4.17 -15.97 -32.82
C GLU A 17 -3.35 -15.18 -31.78
N TYR A 18 -2.09 -15.60 -31.58
CA TYR A 18 -1.12 -14.88 -30.77
C TYR A 18 -0.18 -14.12 -31.70
N THR A 19 -0.29 -12.81 -31.71
CA THR A 19 0.41 -11.92 -32.64
C THR A 19 1.50 -11.16 -31.92
N PRO A 20 2.72 -11.03 -32.47
CA PRO A 20 3.78 -10.18 -31.90
C PRO A 20 3.31 -8.74 -31.76
N LEU A 21 3.66 -8.07 -30.63
CA LEU A 21 3.26 -6.66 -30.41
C LEU A 21 3.74 -5.73 -31.54
N GLY A 22 4.90 -6.01 -32.14
CA GLY A 22 5.40 -5.24 -33.28
C GLY A 22 4.60 -5.39 -34.58
N GLU A 23 3.66 -6.35 -34.64
CA GLU A 23 2.75 -6.53 -35.79
C GLU A 23 1.35 -5.93 -35.55
N VAL A 24 0.93 -5.78 -34.26
CA VAL A 24 -0.33 -5.17 -33.89
C VAL A 24 -0.23 -3.68 -33.61
N GLY A 25 0.98 -3.11 -33.60
CA GLY A 25 1.19 -1.68 -33.33
C GLY A 25 2.62 -1.23 -33.51
N GLU A 26 2.85 0.06 -33.28
CA GLU A 26 4.18 0.69 -33.36
C GLU A 26 4.61 1.25 -32.00
N PHE A 27 5.92 1.18 -31.72
CA PHE A 27 6.52 1.76 -30.52
C PHE A 27 7.18 3.11 -30.87
N VAL A 28 6.77 4.17 -30.22
CA VAL A 28 7.35 5.51 -30.36
C VAL A 28 8.12 5.83 -29.08
N ARG A 29 9.45 5.97 -29.19
CA ARG A 29 10.28 6.26 -28.03
C ARG A 29 10.11 7.73 -27.62
N GLY A 30 9.91 7.97 -26.33
CA GLY A 30 9.93 9.30 -25.74
C GLY A 30 11.34 9.91 -25.71
N SER A 31 11.40 11.17 -25.30
CA SER A 31 12.66 11.93 -25.23
C SER A 31 12.72 12.83 -24.01
N GLY A 32 13.89 13.17 -23.60
CA GLY A 32 14.42 14.15 -22.68
C GLY A 32 13.48 14.92 -21.72
N LEU A 33 12.67 14.25 -20.91
CA LEU A 33 11.89 14.88 -19.84
C LEU A 33 12.48 14.49 -18.48
N GLN A 34 12.77 15.48 -17.63
CA GLN A 34 13.26 15.29 -16.26
C GLN A 34 12.26 15.88 -15.26
N LYS A 35 12.32 15.43 -14.01
CA LYS A 35 11.46 15.98 -12.93
C LYS A 35 11.70 17.48 -12.69
N SER A 36 12.89 17.97 -12.97
CA SER A 36 13.25 19.42 -12.90
C SER A 36 12.52 20.28 -13.93
N ASP A 37 11.92 19.65 -14.96
CA ASP A 37 11.21 20.35 -16.04
C ASP A 37 9.73 20.60 -15.67
N PHE A 38 9.26 20.05 -14.56
CA PHE A 38 7.88 20.22 -14.12
C PHE A 38 7.61 21.65 -13.66
N VAL A 39 6.44 22.13 -14.02
CA VAL A 39 5.92 23.46 -13.66
C VAL A 39 4.51 23.30 -13.06
N ASP A 40 4.08 24.30 -12.26
CA ASP A 40 2.74 24.27 -11.64
C ASP A 40 1.64 24.49 -12.69
N GLU A 41 1.87 25.36 -13.66
CA GLU A 41 0.95 25.66 -14.76
C GLU A 41 1.63 25.41 -16.11
N GLY A 42 0.98 24.67 -17.01
CA GLY A 42 1.54 24.34 -18.32
C GLY A 42 0.74 23.27 -19.07
N LEU A 43 1.39 22.54 -19.97
CA LEU A 43 0.79 21.49 -20.76
C LEU A 43 1.07 20.10 -20.13
N PRO A 44 0.15 19.13 -20.27
CA PRO A 44 0.20 17.88 -19.57
C PRO A 44 1.38 16.98 -19.98
N CYS A 45 2.02 16.35 -19.02
CA CYS A 45 3.09 15.39 -19.29
C CYS A 45 3.05 14.17 -18.35
N VAL A 46 3.61 13.06 -18.83
CA VAL A 46 3.80 11.84 -18.04
C VAL A 46 5.27 11.43 -18.02
N HIS A 47 5.79 11.26 -16.81
CA HIS A 47 7.12 10.73 -16.57
C HIS A 47 7.04 9.27 -16.12
N TYR A 48 8.01 8.41 -16.49
CA TYR A 48 7.99 6.97 -16.21
C TYR A 48 7.76 6.64 -14.71
N GLY A 49 8.28 7.46 -13.79
CA GLY A 49 8.07 7.29 -12.36
C GLY A 49 6.59 7.39 -11.94
N GLN A 50 5.76 8.12 -12.68
CA GLN A 50 4.33 8.24 -12.41
C GLN A 50 3.57 6.98 -12.84
N ILE A 51 4.02 6.28 -13.90
CA ILE A 51 3.52 4.94 -14.27
C ILE A 51 3.70 3.95 -13.12
N HIS A 52 4.83 4.04 -12.41
CA HIS A 52 5.10 3.16 -11.27
C HIS A 52 4.30 3.49 -10.01
N THR A 53 4.02 4.78 -9.76
CA THR A 53 3.58 5.26 -8.44
C THR A 53 2.17 5.87 -8.41
N ARG A 54 1.62 6.29 -9.54
CA ARG A 54 0.37 7.07 -9.61
C ARG A 54 -0.70 6.43 -10.47
N PHE A 55 -0.30 5.83 -11.60
CA PHE A 55 -1.25 5.32 -12.58
C PHE A 55 -1.47 3.81 -12.44
N GLY A 56 -2.72 3.40 -12.68
CA GLY A 56 -3.14 2.00 -12.74
C GLY A 56 -3.19 1.49 -14.19
N ILE A 57 -4.26 0.79 -14.52
CA ILE A 57 -4.54 0.26 -15.86
C ILE A 57 -4.77 1.38 -16.86
N ALA A 58 -5.46 2.46 -16.45
CA ALA A 58 -5.77 3.62 -17.28
C ALA A 58 -5.52 4.93 -16.53
N ALA A 59 -5.29 6.01 -17.29
CA ALA A 59 -5.22 7.37 -16.81
C ALA A 59 -5.90 8.30 -17.83
N ASP A 60 -6.67 9.25 -17.35
CA ASP A 60 -7.39 10.26 -18.14
C ASP A 60 -6.93 11.69 -17.82
N GLU A 61 -6.21 11.88 -16.72
CA GLU A 61 -5.62 13.14 -16.29
C GLU A 61 -4.13 13.01 -16.01
N ALA A 62 -3.36 14.00 -16.43
CA ALA A 62 -1.94 14.10 -16.09
C ALA A 62 -1.77 14.71 -14.70
N VAL A 63 -0.77 14.23 -13.96
CA VAL A 63 -0.45 14.73 -12.61
C VAL A 63 0.77 15.67 -12.60
N ALA A 64 1.26 16.07 -13.75
CA ALA A 64 2.36 17.01 -13.91
C ALA A 64 2.23 17.78 -15.22
N ASN A 65 2.74 19.00 -15.23
CA ASN A 65 2.77 19.88 -16.40
C ASN A 65 4.20 20.31 -16.74
N ILE A 66 4.39 20.70 -17.99
CA ILE A 66 5.64 21.28 -18.50
C ILE A 66 5.36 22.54 -19.32
N SER A 67 6.39 23.34 -19.57
CA SER A 67 6.26 24.52 -20.42
C SER A 67 5.84 24.17 -21.84
N ALA A 68 5.10 25.06 -22.52
CA ALA A 68 4.68 24.87 -23.91
C ALA A 68 5.87 24.62 -24.84
N MET A 69 7.02 25.29 -24.59
CA MET A 69 8.24 25.10 -25.38
C MET A 69 8.77 23.66 -25.28
N GLN A 70 8.76 23.07 -24.10
CA GLN A 70 9.18 21.69 -23.89
C GLN A 70 8.15 20.70 -24.46
N PHE A 71 6.87 20.96 -24.25
CA PHE A 71 5.79 20.13 -24.78
C PHE A 71 5.96 19.90 -26.29
N HIS A 72 6.14 20.96 -27.08
CA HIS A 72 6.30 20.85 -28.55
C HIS A 72 7.57 20.11 -29.02
N ARG A 73 8.54 19.89 -28.14
CA ARG A 73 9.78 19.14 -28.44
C ARG A 73 9.69 17.67 -28.13
N LEU A 74 8.72 17.26 -27.33
CA LEU A 74 8.56 15.88 -26.88
C LEU A 74 7.66 15.07 -27.83
N LYS A 75 7.58 13.78 -27.58
CA LYS A 75 6.61 12.90 -28.23
C LYS A 75 5.32 12.92 -27.44
N HIS A 76 4.19 12.87 -28.13
CA HIS A 76 2.86 12.95 -27.54
C HIS A 76 2.11 11.65 -27.76
N ALA A 77 1.40 11.22 -26.71
CA ALA A 77 0.43 10.15 -26.76
C ALA A 77 -0.98 10.74 -26.89
N ASN A 78 -1.80 10.04 -27.63
CA ASN A 78 -3.19 10.36 -27.88
C ASN A 78 -4.11 9.40 -27.09
N HIS A 79 -5.39 9.71 -27.05
CA HIS A 79 -6.40 8.82 -26.49
C HIS A 79 -6.28 7.41 -27.09
N GLY A 80 -6.22 6.40 -26.23
CA GLY A 80 -6.07 4.98 -26.60
C GLY A 80 -4.63 4.49 -26.71
N ASP A 81 -3.64 5.38 -26.73
CA ASP A 81 -2.23 4.97 -26.73
C ASP A 81 -1.80 4.37 -25.38
N LEU A 82 -0.98 3.34 -25.40
CA LEU A 82 -0.41 2.75 -24.18
C LEU A 82 0.94 3.40 -23.84
N LEU A 83 1.08 3.89 -22.62
CA LEU A 83 2.30 4.47 -22.06
C LEU A 83 3.08 3.41 -21.30
N ILE A 84 4.30 3.09 -21.71
CA ILE A 84 5.11 1.98 -21.16
C ILE A 84 6.37 2.54 -20.51
N ALA A 85 6.57 2.27 -19.21
CA ALA A 85 7.82 2.56 -18.50
C ALA A 85 8.87 1.50 -18.85
N THR A 86 9.94 1.92 -19.51
CA THR A 86 10.99 1.00 -20.00
C THR A 86 12.11 0.77 -19.02
N THR A 87 12.11 1.47 -17.89
CA THR A 87 13.16 1.47 -16.87
C THR A 87 12.56 1.28 -15.47
N SER A 88 13.18 0.41 -14.66
CA SER A 88 12.79 0.19 -13.26
C SER A 88 13.95 -0.34 -12.42
N GLU A 89 13.77 -0.46 -11.10
CA GLU A 89 14.73 -1.05 -10.17
C GLU A 89 14.64 -2.59 -10.09
N ASN A 90 13.50 -3.17 -10.52
CA ASN A 90 13.26 -4.61 -10.48
C ASN A 90 12.65 -5.14 -11.79
N ASP A 91 12.71 -6.46 -11.97
CA ASP A 91 12.24 -7.15 -13.18
C ASP A 91 10.71 -7.14 -13.31
N GLU A 92 9.99 -7.03 -12.21
CA GLU A 92 8.52 -7.05 -12.19
C GLU A 92 7.96 -5.72 -12.71
N ALA A 93 8.54 -4.61 -12.27
CA ALA A 93 8.04 -3.28 -12.59
C ALA A 93 8.50 -2.75 -13.96
N VAL A 94 9.61 -3.24 -14.53
CA VAL A 94 10.02 -2.83 -15.88
C VAL A 94 9.00 -3.30 -16.92
N GLY A 95 8.61 -2.41 -17.82
CA GLY A 95 7.53 -2.66 -18.79
C GLY A 95 6.12 -2.47 -18.21
N LYS A 96 5.97 -1.90 -16.99
CA LYS A 96 4.67 -1.47 -16.49
C LYS A 96 4.06 -0.44 -17.43
N ALA A 97 2.76 -0.56 -17.68
CA ALA A 97 2.08 0.26 -18.65
C ALA A 97 0.75 0.80 -18.10
N THR A 98 0.28 1.88 -18.70
CA THR A 98 -1.04 2.48 -18.49
C THR A 98 -1.58 2.99 -19.81
N VAL A 99 -2.85 2.81 -20.10
CA VAL A 99 -3.47 3.40 -21.29
C VAL A 99 -3.86 4.84 -21.01
N TRP A 100 -3.59 5.73 -21.97
CA TRP A 100 -4.02 7.12 -21.90
C TRP A 100 -5.44 7.27 -22.45
N LEU A 101 -6.36 7.69 -21.61
CA LEU A 101 -7.77 7.92 -21.96
C LEU A 101 -8.17 9.41 -21.87
N GLY A 102 -7.21 10.32 -21.63
CA GLY A 102 -7.44 11.75 -21.62
C GLY A 102 -7.88 12.25 -23.01
N HIS A 103 -8.63 13.35 -23.03
CA HIS A 103 -9.08 13.99 -24.27
C HIS A 103 -7.97 14.79 -24.97
N GLU A 104 -6.99 15.25 -24.21
CA GLU A 104 -5.86 16.01 -24.72
C GLU A 104 -4.63 15.12 -24.89
N GLU A 105 -3.75 15.53 -25.81
CA GLU A 105 -2.44 14.89 -25.97
C GLU A 105 -1.60 15.08 -24.71
N VAL A 106 -0.79 14.06 -24.38
CA VAL A 106 0.14 14.12 -23.26
C VAL A 106 1.57 13.87 -23.70
N ALA A 107 2.50 14.73 -23.29
CA ALA A 107 3.93 14.55 -23.57
C ALA A 107 4.56 13.47 -22.70
N ILE A 108 5.51 12.68 -23.24
CA ILE A 108 6.18 11.61 -22.50
C ILE A 108 7.70 11.77 -22.40
N GLY A 109 8.28 11.22 -21.33
CA GLY A 109 9.72 11.21 -21.07
C GLY A 109 10.52 10.14 -21.80
N GLY A 110 11.85 10.25 -21.77
CA GLY A 110 12.79 9.41 -22.51
C GLY A 110 12.93 7.96 -22.09
N ASP A 111 12.53 7.61 -20.86
CA ASP A 111 12.51 6.23 -20.34
C ASP A 111 11.13 5.58 -20.52
N MET A 112 10.44 5.97 -21.58
CA MET A 112 9.11 5.49 -21.93
C MET A 112 8.99 5.20 -23.42
N PHE A 113 8.02 4.31 -23.75
CA PHE A 113 7.47 4.18 -25.09
C PHE A 113 5.98 4.54 -25.08
N ILE A 114 5.51 5.12 -26.18
CA ILE A 114 4.10 5.08 -26.59
C ILE A 114 3.95 3.83 -27.45
N PHE A 115 2.97 3.03 -27.17
CA PHE A 115 2.58 1.92 -28.06
C PHE A 115 1.22 2.25 -28.68
N ARG A 116 1.23 2.53 -29.99
CA ARG A 116 0.04 2.82 -30.81
C ARG A 116 -0.44 1.53 -31.44
N HIS A 117 -1.69 1.20 -31.23
CA HIS A 117 -2.26 -0.07 -31.66
C HIS A 117 -3.75 0.07 -32.04
N VAL A 118 -4.32 -0.98 -32.63
CA VAL A 118 -5.72 -1.02 -33.08
C VAL A 118 -6.64 -1.87 -32.21
N LEU A 119 -6.08 -2.47 -31.14
CA LEU A 119 -6.83 -3.30 -30.20
C LEU A 119 -7.61 -2.42 -29.21
N GLU A 120 -8.50 -3.03 -28.43
CA GLU A 120 -9.19 -2.33 -27.34
C GLU A 120 -8.14 -1.80 -26.33
N PRO A 121 -8.14 -0.49 -26.01
CA PRO A 121 -7.04 0.13 -25.27
C PRO A 121 -6.78 -0.46 -23.88
N LYS A 122 -7.82 -0.68 -23.08
CA LYS A 122 -7.67 -1.28 -21.75
C LYS A 122 -7.32 -2.76 -21.81
N TYR A 123 -7.76 -3.49 -22.85
CA TYR A 123 -7.39 -4.88 -23.07
C TYR A 123 -5.86 -5.05 -23.14
N VAL A 124 -5.21 -4.18 -23.93
CA VAL A 124 -3.74 -4.17 -24.02
C VAL A 124 -3.10 -3.81 -22.67
N SER A 125 -3.63 -2.81 -21.97
CA SER A 125 -3.13 -2.46 -20.63
C SER A 125 -3.25 -3.60 -19.62
N TYR A 126 -4.36 -4.34 -19.62
CA TYR A 126 -4.55 -5.55 -18.81
C TYR A 126 -3.59 -6.67 -19.20
N PHE A 127 -3.32 -6.84 -20.50
CA PHE A 127 -2.31 -7.80 -20.95
C PHE A 127 -0.93 -7.46 -20.38
N PHE A 128 -0.50 -6.21 -20.44
CA PHE A 128 0.79 -5.77 -19.84
C PHE A 128 0.85 -5.95 -18.32
N ALA A 129 -0.29 -5.99 -17.65
CA ALA A 129 -0.37 -6.27 -16.22
C ALA A 129 -0.43 -7.78 -15.89
N SER A 130 -0.57 -8.68 -16.87
CA SER A 130 -0.77 -10.12 -16.67
C SER A 130 0.53 -10.89 -16.45
N SER A 131 0.42 -12.11 -15.90
CA SER A 131 1.52 -13.05 -15.79
C SER A 131 2.02 -13.48 -17.17
N LEU A 132 1.15 -13.59 -18.17
CA LEU A 132 1.49 -13.95 -19.55
C LEU A 132 2.49 -12.97 -20.17
N PHE A 133 2.30 -11.67 -19.98
CA PHE A 133 3.28 -10.66 -20.36
C PHE A 133 4.54 -10.74 -19.50
N GLY A 134 4.38 -10.89 -18.18
CA GLY A 134 5.46 -10.99 -17.21
C GLY A 134 6.46 -12.09 -17.56
N ASP A 135 5.97 -13.28 -17.89
CA ASP A 135 6.81 -14.42 -18.25
C ASP A 135 7.52 -14.22 -19.60
N GLN A 136 6.81 -13.67 -20.60
CA GLN A 136 7.37 -13.42 -21.92
C GLN A 136 8.43 -12.31 -21.92
N LYS A 137 8.31 -11.28 -21.05
CA LYS A 137 9.27 -10.16 -21.02
C LYS A 137 10.61 -10.53 -20.37
N ARG A 138 10.65 -11.51 -19.46
CA ARG A 138 11.86 -11.87 -18.67
C ARG A 138 13.13 -12.03 -19.49
N PRO A 139 13.15 -12.76 -20.64
CA PRO A 139 14.35 -12.94 -21.45
C PRO A 139 14.86 -11.65 -22.10
N TYR A 140 14.03 -10.62 -22.19
CA TYR A 140 14.34 -9.34 -22.83
C TYR A 140 14.74 -8.23 -21.86
N ILE A 141 14.73 -8.51 -20.55
CA ILE A 141 15.15 -7.56 -19.53
C ILE A 141 16.68 -7.56 -19.46
N THR A 142 17.26 -6.36 -19.44
CA THR A 142 18.71 -6.13 -19.35
C THR A 142 19.04 -5.19 -18.20
N GLY A 143 20.31 -5.19 -17.76
CA GLY A 143 20.80 -4.35 -16.68
C GLY A 143 20.79 -5.02 -15.30
N THR A 144 21.68 -4.58 -14.42
CA THR A 144 21.84 -5.14 -13.06
C THR A 144 21.15 -4.28 -12.00
N LYS A 145 21.53 -3.02 -11.86
CA LYS A 145 20.94 -2.07 -10.90
C LYS A 145 19.70 -1.37 -11.45
N VAL A 146 19.74 -1.05 -12.74
CA VAL A 146 18.61 -0.44 -13.44
C VAL A 146 18.21 -1.41 -14.54
N LYS A 147 17.02 -1.96 -14.41
CA LYS A 147 16.42 -2.89 -15.37
C LYS A 147 15.84 -2.12 -16.54
N ARG A 148 16.01 -2.64 -17.74
CA ARG A 148 15.53 -2.01 -18.97
C ARG A 148 14.96 -3.05 -19.93
N ILE A 149 13.96 -2.62 -20.70
CA ILE A 149 13.41 -3.38 -21.81
C ILE A 149 13.47 -2.53 -23.07
N SER A 150 13.92 -3.13 -24.17
CA SER A 150 14.06 -2.45 -25.46
C SER A 150 12.81 -2.63 -26.31
N GLU A 151 12.62 -1.74 -27.30
CA GLU A 151 11.60 -1.89 -28.36
C GLU A 151 11.65 -3.27 -29.02
N LYS A 152 12.86 -3.70 -29.42
CA LYS A 152 13.07 -5.02 -30.03
C LYS A 152 12.62 -6.18 -29.13
N GLY A 153 12.77 -6.02 -27.80
CA GLY A 153 12.28 -6.99 -26.82
C GLY A 153 10.76 -7.00 -26.74
N LEU A 154 10.17 -5.81 -26.60
CA LEU A 154 8.71 -5.64 -26.54
C LEU A 154 8.02 -6.13 -27.82
N SER A 155 8.56 -5.80 -29.02
CA SER A 155 7.98 -6.17 -30.31
C SER A 155 7.87 -7.69 -30.53
N ARG A 156 8.65 -8.51 -29.81
CA ARG A 156 8.63 -9.98 -29.92
C ARG A 156 7.64 -10.66 -28.97
N ILE A 157 7.12 -9.93 -27.99
CA ILE A 157 6.13 -10.45 -27.05
C ILE A 157 4.82 -10.65 -27.80
N ARG A 158 4.18 -11.79 -27.62
CA ARG A 158 2.97 -12.17 -28.33
C ARG A 158 1.75 -11.94 -27.46
N ILE A 159 0.78 -11.18 -27.99
CA ILE A 159 -0.52 -10.91 -27.37
C ILE A 159 -1.59 -11.75 -28.06
N PRO A 160 -2.53 -12.39 -27.33
CA PRO A 160 -3.71 -13.00 -27.95
C PRO A 160 -4.61 -11.90 -28.54
N VAL A 161 -5.09 -12.09 -29.75
CA VAL A 161 -5.93 -11.12 -30.49
C VAL A 161 -7.30 -11.73 -30.79
N PRO A 162 -8.18 -11.88 -29.78
CA PRO A 162 -9.57 -12.26 -30.03
C PRO A 162 -10.33 -11.12 -30.74
N PRO A 163 -11.50 -11.40 -31.33
CA PRO A 163 -12.39 -10.36 -31.86
C PRO A 163 -12.68 -9.24 -30.84
N LEU A 164 -12.94 -8.03 -31.35
CA LEU A 164 -13.10 -6.83 -30.52
C LEU A 164 -14.20 -6.98 -29.46
N GLU A 165 -15.28 -7.68 -29.78
CA GLU A 165 -16.39 -7.96 -28.87
C GLU A 165 -15.94 -8.76 -27.65
N VAL A 166 -15.03 -9.72 -27.84
CA VAL A 166 -14.43 -10.52 -26.77
C VAL A 166 -13.47 -9.66 -25.94
N GLN A 167 -12.64 -8.82 -26.59
CA GLN A 167 -11.77 -7.87 -25.89
C GLN A 167 -12.57 -6.91 -25.00
N CYS A 168 -13.63 -6.31 -25.53
CA CYS A 168 -14.51 -5.41 -24.78
C CYS A 168 -15.19 -6.10 -23.60
N GLU A 169 -15.67 -7.33 -23.75
CA GLU A 169 -16.31 -8.06 -22.66
C GLU A 169 -15.32 -8.45 -21.55
N ILE A 170 -14.06 -8.81 -21.91
CA ILE A 170 -12.97 -9.04 -20.95
C ILE A 170 -12.69 -7.76 -20.16
N VAL A 171 -12.56 -6.62 -20.84
CA VAL A 171 -12.36 -5.32 -20.19
C VAL A 171 -13.51 -5.00 -19.23
N ARG A 172 -14.76 -5.18 -19.67
CA ARG A 172 -15.93 -4.95 -18.83
C ARG A 172 -15.90 -5.76 -17.54
N ILE A 173 -15.47 -7.02 -17.61
CA ILE A 173 -15.34 -7.88 -16.43
C ILE A 173 -14.20 -7.41 -15.53
N LEU A 174 -13.03 -7.11 -16.09
CA LEU A 174 -11.86 -6.70 -15.32
C LEU A 174 -12.03 -5.32 -14.67
N ASP A 175 -12.71 -4.39 -15.34
CA ASP A 175 -13.03 -3.06 -14.80
C ASP A 175 -13.91 -3.15 -13.53
N GLN A 176 -14.78 -4.15 -13.40
CA GLN A 176 -15.56 -4.35 -12.18
C GLN A 176 -14.68 -4.66 -10.96
N PHE A 177 -13.60 -5.42 -11.15
CA PHE A 177 -12.67 -5.72 -10.05
C PHE A 177 -11.86 -4.50 -9.63
N THR A 178 -11.36 -3.71 -10.60
CA THR A 178 -10.59 -2.49 -10.31
C THR A 178 -11.43 -1.42 -9.61
N THR A 179 -12.71 -1.30 -9.99
CA THR A 179 -13.66 -0.40 -9.31
C THR A 179 -13.88 -0.80 -7.86
N LEU A 180 -14.06 -2.10 -7.57
CA LEU A 180 -14.23 -2.61 -6.21
C LEU A 180 -12.98 -2.37 -5.34
N GLU A 181 -11.79 -2.57 -5.89
CA GLU A 181 -10.53 -2.30 -5.17
C GLU A 181 -10.41 -0.81 -4.82
N ALA A 182 -10.70 0.09 -5.76
CA ALA A 182 -10.72 1.53 -5.51
C ALA A 182 -11.75 1.93 -4.45
N GLU A 183 -12.94 1.31 -4.45
CA GLU A 183 -13.98 1.56 -3.43
C GLU A 183 -13.51 1.14 -2.03
N LEU A 184 -12.82 -0.01 -1.90
CA LEU A 184 -12.29 -0.48 -0.62
C LEU A 184 -11.20 0.46 -0.07
N GLU A 185 -10.29 0.94 -0.93
CA GLU A 185 -9.27 1.93 -0.54
C GLU A 185 -9.92 3.27 -0.14
N ALA A 186 -10.96 3.71 -0.85
CA ALA A 186 -11.72 4.91 -0.49
C ALA A 186 -12.40 4.78 0.89
N ARG A 187 -12.96 3.62 1.23
CA ARG A 187 -13.53 3.34 2.56
C ARG A 187 -12.49 3.43 3.65
N ARG A 188 -11.28 2.93 3.41
CA ARG A 188 -10.17 3.04 4.35
C ARG A 188 -9.77 4.50 4.59
N ALA A 189 -9.59 5.27 3.53
CA ALA A 189 -9.28 6.70 3.62
C ALA A 189 -10.40 7.48 4.36
N GLN A 190 -11.66 7.13 4.10
CA GLN A 190 -12.82 7.70 4.79
C GLN A 190 -12.80 7.40 6.30
N TYR A 191 -12.46 6.16 6.68
CA TYR A 191 -12.30 5.80 8.09
C TYR A 191 -11.21 6.64 8.78
N GLU A 192 -10.03 6.76 8.16
CA GLU A 192 -8.93 7.55 8.71
C GLU A 192 -9.32 9.02 8.88
N TYR A 193 -10.05 9.57 7.93
CA TYR A 193 -10.59 10.93 8.02
C TYR A 193 -11.54 11.09 9.21
N TYR A 194 -12.54 10.22 9.35
CA TYR A 194 -13.50 10.31 10.46
C TYR A 194 -12.86 10.04 11.82
N ARG A 195 -11.92 9.10 11.92
CA ARG A 195 -11.14 8.87 13.13
C ARG A 195 -10.42 10.15 13.55
N ASN A 196 -9.72 10.78 12.64
CA ASN A 196 -8.96 12.00 12.94
C ASN A 196 -9.88 13.16 13.30
N GLN A 197 -11.04 13.29 12.68
CA GLN A 197 -12.07 14.27 13.02
C GLN A 197 -12.62 14.05 14.44
N LEU A 198 -13.00 12.81 14.80
CA LEU A 198 -13.53 12.48 16.13
C LEU A 198 -12.53 12.76 17.26
N LEU A 199 -11.24 12.65 16.99
CA LEU A 199 -10.15 12.86 17.94
C LEU A 199 -9.58 14.29 17.89
N SER A 200 -10.04 15.14 16.98
CA SER A 200 -9.57 16.53 16.88
C SER A 200 -10.01 17.34 18.12
N TYR A 201 -9.14 18.27 18.55
CA TYR A 201 -9.43 19.13 19.70
C TYR A 201 -10.74 19.89 19.51
N ASP A 202 -10.99 20.46 18.35
CA ASP A 202 -12.18 21.26 18.06
C ASP A 202 -13.47 20.42 18.15
N ALA A 203 -13.47 19.22 17.61
CA ALA A 203 -14.61 18.32 17.71
C ALA A 203 -14.86 17.86 19.15
N LEU A 204 -13.82 17.61 19.93
CA LEU A 204 -13.91 17.26 21.33
C LEU A 204 -14.38 18.44 22.15
N ALA A 205 -13.84 19.63 21.92
CA ALA A 205 -14.21 20.87 22.67
C ALA A 205 -15.66 21.30 22.42
N SER A 206 -16.23 20.99 21.24
CA SER A 206 -17.64 21.21 20.94
C SER A 206 -18.60 20.36 21.79
N ARG A 207 -18.09 19.24 22.36
CA ARG A 207 -18.88 18.30 23.18
C ARG A 207 -18.71 18.49 24.67
N GLY A 208 -17.66 19.21 25.11
CA GLY A 208 -17.41 19.48 26.52
C GLY A 208 -15.99 19.95 26.80
N PRO A 209 -15.63 20.12 28.07
CA PRO A 209 -14.29 20.55 28.46
C PRO A 209 -13.23 19.55 28.06
N VAL A 210 -12.18 20.02 27.38
CA VAL A 210 -11.03 19.23 26.96
C VAL A 210 -9.74 19.87 27.46
N LYS A 211 -8.81 19.08 27.93
CA LYS A 211 -7.48 19.53 28.36
C LYS A 211 -6.41 18.81 27.54
N TRP A 212 -5.36 19.51 27.19
CA TRP A 212 -4.13 18.86 26.72
C TRP A 212 -3.38 18.28 27.91
N VAL A 213 -3.03 17.01 27.84
CA VAL A 213 -2.30 16.29 28.89
C VAL A 213 -1.17 15.47 28.30
N LYS A 214 -0.08 15.36 29.04
CA LYS A 214 1.05 14.50 28.63
C LYS A 214 0.70 13.04 28.89
N LEU A 215 1.16 12.14 28.02
CA LEU A 215 0.97 10.69 28.22
C LEU A 215 1.51 10.21 29.58
N GLY A 216 2.60 10.84 30.06
CA GLY A 216 3.13 10.56 31.38
C GLY A 216 2.19 10.89 32.55
N GLU A 217 1.25 11.80 32.39
CA GLU A 217 0.29 12.22 33.43
C GLU A 217 -0.90 11.26 33.55
N VAL A 218 -1.24 10.57 32.45
CA VAL A 218 -2.35 9.58 32.43
C VAL A 218 -1.88 8.15 32.57
N ALA A 219 -0.57 7.91 32.56
CA ALA A 219 0.02 6.60 32.76
C ALA A 219 0.24 6.27 34.25
N SER A 220 -0.09 5.06 34.65
CA SER A 220 0.33 4.52 35.95
C SER A 220 1.79 4.03 35.91
N LYS A 221 2.27 3.60 34.72
CA LYS A 221 3.61 3.10 34.53
C LYS A 221 4.03 3.21 33.06
N ILE A 222 5.28 3.61 32.79
CA ILE A 222 5.86 3.60 31.45
C ILE A 222 7.23 2.93 31.54
N ILE A 223 7.39 1.82 30.80
CA ILE A 223 8.60 0.99 30.81
C ILE A 223 8.97 0.53 29.41
N THR A 224 10.26 0.24 29.23
CA THR A 224 10.75 -0.52 28.08
C THR A 224 11.15 -1.93 28.52
N GLY A 225 11.21 -2.84 27.60
CA GLY A 225 11.65 -4.21 27.84
C GLY A 225 13.15 -4.42 27.62
N VAL A 226 13.50 -5.68 27.39
CA VAL A 226 14.90 -6.13 27.17
C VAL A 226 14.91 -7.16 26.04
N THR A 227 15.99 -7.18 25.25
CA THR A 227 16.27 -8.26 24.31
C THR A 227 17.31 -9.19 24.92
N PRO A 228 16.97 -10.46 25.20
CA PRO A 228 17.93 -11.46 25.58
C PRO A 228 18.99 -11.66 24.47
N LYS A 229 20.16 -12.14 24.84
CA LYS A 229 21.28 -12.33 23.91
C LYS A 229 20.90 -13.33 22.81
N ALA A 230 20.83 -12.91 21.55
CA ALA A 230 20.31 -13.72 20.44
C ALA A 230 21.08 -15.04 20.23
N ALA A 231 22.38 -15.07 20.51
CA ALA A 231 23.24 -16.24 20.37
C ALA A 231 23.15 -17.23 21.54
N ASP A 232 22.33 -16.99 22.55
CA ASP A 232 22.24 -17.83 23.74
C ASP A 232 20.95 -18.67 23.73
N PRO A 233 21.02 -19.97 23.35
CA PRO A 233 19.85 -20.82 23.20
C PRO A 233 19.02 -20.96 24.49
N LYS A 234 19.64 -20.82 25.67
CA LYS A 234 18.95 -20.95 26.95
C LYS A 234 17.79 -19.98 27.15
N TYR A 235 17.78 -18.86 26.42
CA TYR A 235 16.73 -17.85 26.51
C TYR A 235 15.57 -18.08 25.54
N TYR A 236 15.73 -19.00 24.56
CA TYR A 236 14.78 -19.14 23.46
C TYR A 236 14.31 -20.59 23.21
N GLN A 237 15.13 -21.60 23.58
CA GLN A 237 14.77 -22.99 23.37
C GLN A 237 13.64 -23.40 24.32
N ASP A 238 12.58 -24.00 23.79
CA ASP A 238 11.38 -24.42 24.53
C ASP A 238 10.69 -23.27 25.31
N ALA A 239 10.79 -22.07 24.78
CA ALA A 239 10.29 -20.84 25.38
C ALA A 239 8.76 -20.77 25.32
N THR A 240 8.12 -20.36 26.41
CA THR A 240 6.66 -20.29 26.56
C THR A 240 6.16 -18.89 26.97
N ASN A 241 7.04 -18.02 27.48
CA ASN A 241 6.62 -16.68 27.90
C ASN A 241 6.52 -15.73 26.71
N PRO A 242 5.36 -15.11 26.46
CA PRO A 242 5.15 -14.20 25.35
C PRO A 242 6.14 -13.02 25.39
N TRP A 243 6.83 -12.79 24.27
CA TRP A 243 7.79 -11.71 24.10
C TRP A 243 7.50 -10.87 22.86
N ILE A 244 7.03 -9.65 23.08
CA ILE A 244 6.62 -8.74 22.03
C ILE A 244 7.81 -7.94 21.50
N ARG A 245 7.92 -7.85 20.19
CA ARG A 245 8.95 -7.11 19.46
C ARG A 245 8.32 -5.99 18.65
N THR A 246 9.12 -5.03 18.18
CA THR A 246 8.64 -3.89 17.38
C THR A 246 7.89 -4.28 16.10
N GLN A 247 8.18 -5.44 15.54
CA GLN A 247 7.45 -5.95 14.36
C GLN A 247 6.01 -6.38 14.66
N ASP A 248 5.70 -6.70 15.94
CA ASP A 248 4.36 -7.06 16.38
C ASP A 248 3.49 -5.80 16.60
N VAL A 249 4.13 -4.60 16.65
CA VAL A 249 3.47 -3.31 16.89
C VAL A 249 3.13 -2.66 15.54
N ASN A 250 1.90 -2.85 15.07
CA ASN A 250 1.48 -2.38 13.77
C ASN A 250 0.00 -1.95 13.73
N PHE A 251 -0.37 -0.96 14.55
CA PHE A 251 -1.74 -0.43 14.62
C PHE A 251 -2.80 -1.52 14.85
N CYS A 252 -2.52 -2.46 15.74
CA CYS A 252 -3.32 -3.65 15.95
C CYS A 252 -3.58 -3.91 17.45
N ARG A 253 -4.40 -4.94 17.71
CA ARG A 253 -4.54 -5.56 19.02
C ARG A 253 -3.69 -6.83 19.06
N ILE A 254 -2.73 -6.89 19.99
CA ILE A 254 -1.84 -8.04 20.15
C ILE A 254 -2.54 -9.05 21.07
N ASN A 255 -3.14 -10.06 20.48
CA ASN A 255 -3.84 -11.15 21.16
C ASN A 255 -2.93 -12.37 21.39
N GLU A 256 -1.84 -12.48 20.63
CA GLU A 256 -0.82 -13.53 20.73
C GLU A 256 0.55 -12.96 20.37
N ALA A 257 1.60 -13.60 20.84
CA ALA A 257 2.97 -13.20 20.57
C ALA A 257 3.55 -14.00 19.40
N SER A 258 4.33 -13.34 18.54
CA SER A 258 5.08 -14.00 17.46
C SER A 258 6.41 -14.62 17.93
N ALA A 259 6.83 -14.33 19.17
CA ALA A 259 8.06 -14.85 19.77
C ALA A 259 7.90 -15.07 21.27
N PHE A 260 8.77 -15.93 21.82
CA PHE A 260 8.71 -16.33 23.21
C PHE A 260 10.12 -16.30 23.83
N VAL A 261 10.17 -16.22 25.17
CA VAL A 261 11.39 -16.38 25.98
C VAL A 261 11.18 -17.39 27.08
N THR A 262 12.26 -17.99 27.58
CA THR A 262 12.21 -19.02 28.64
C THR A 262 12.00 -18.41 30.03
N ASP A 263 11.61 -19.24 31.02
CA ASP A 263 11.58 -18.85 32.42
C ASP A 263 12.97 -18.45 32.92
N GLN A 264 14.02 -19.05 32.39
CA GLN A 264 15.38 -18.67 32.70
C GLN A 264 15.70 -17.25 32.25
N ALA A 265 15.21 -16.82 31.07
CA ALA A 265 15.35 -15.43 30.63
C ALA A 265 14.62 -14.47 31.59
N ILE A 266 13.42 -14.83 32.04
CA ILE A 266 12.67 -14.02 33.02
C ILE A 266 13.40 -13.91 34.37
N ALA A 267 14.07 -14.97 34.81
CA ALA A 267 14.77 -15.01 36.08
C ALA A 267 16.13 -14.27 36.05
N GLU A 268 16.88 -14.38 34.94
CA GLU A 268 18.24 -13.86 34.86
C GLU A 268 18.31 -12.41 34.32
N LEU A 269 17.33 -11.98 33.54
CA LEU A 269 17.35 -10.69 32.87
C LEU A 269 16.34 -9.72 33.50
N PRO A 270 16.56 -8.39 33.43
CA PRO A 270 15.63 -7.40 33.96
C PRO A 270 14.37 -7.24 33.07
N LEU A 271 13.82 -8.36 32.60
CA LEU A 271 12.55 -8.44 31.88
C LEU A 271 11.40 -8.05 32.83
N LYS A 272 10.55 -7.15 32.36
CA LYS A 272 9.40 -6.67 33.13
C LYS A 272 8.13 -7.09 32.45
N TRP A 273 7.24 -7.69 33.21
CA TRP A 273 5.91 -8.01 32.77
C TRP A 273 5.09 -6.74 32.53
N VAL A 274 4.40 -6.73 31.41
CA VAL A 274 3.44 -5.71 30.99
C VAL A 274 2.04 -6.32 31.11
N SER A 275 1.15 -5.55 31.72
CA SER A 275 -0.23 -5.97 31.96
C SER A 275 -1.06 -5.92 30.65
N PRO A 276 -2.08 -6.77 30.50
CA PRO A 276 -3.09 -6.58 29.45
C PRO A 276 -3.70 -5.19 29.50
N HIS A 277 -4.20 -4.71 28.37
CA HIS A 277 -4.76 -3.37 28.17
C HIS A 277 -3.74 -2.23 28.28
N SER A 278 -2.45 -2.56 28.09
CA SER A 278 -1.40 -1.54 27.94
C SER A 278 -1.30 -1.09 26.50
N VAL A 279 -0.95 0.17 26.28
CA VAL A 279 -0.59 0.69 24.96
C VAL A 279 0.91 0.52 24.73
N VAL A 280 1.28 -0.13 23.64
CA VAL A 280 2.67 -0.35 23.25
C VAL A 280 3.00 0.56 22.09
N VAL A 281 4.12 1.29 22.18
CA VAL A 281 4.63 2.15 21.11
C VAL A 281 6.02 1.66 20.70
N ALA A 282 6.21 1.37 19.43
CA ALA A 282 7.55 1.08 18.88
C ALA A 282 8.36 2.38 18.83
N ILE A 283 9.58 2.35 19.39
CA ILE A 283 10.39 3.56 19.53
C ILE A 283 11.67 3.55 18.67
N SER A 284 11.87 2.54 17.82
CA SER A 284 13.08 2.40 17.03
C SER A 284 12.84 1.73 15.68
N GLY A 285 13.66 2.08 14.70
CA GLY A 285 13.70 1.50 13.37
C GLY A 285 12.49 1.91 12.49
N ALA A 286 12.22 1.13 11.45
CA ALA A 286 11.13 1.41 10.49
C ALA A 286 9.72 1.41 11.12
N SER A 287 9.57 0.82 12.31
CA SER A 287 8.31 0.78 13.06
C SER A 287 8.15 1.95 14.04
N ALA A 288 9.14 2.85 14.18
CA ALA A 288 9.10 3.95 15.15
C ALA A 288 7.81 4.78 14.99
N GLY A 289 7.13 5.03 16.12
CA GLY A 289 5.84 5.73 16.18
C GLY A 289 4.61 4.83 16.02
N ARG A 290 4.73 3.59 15.53
CA ARG A 290 3.59 2.66 15.48
C ARG A 290 3.16 2.27 16.89
N SER A 291 1.86 2.05 17.06
CA SER A 291 1.27 1.67 18.34
C SER A 291 0.40 0.42 18.23
N ALA A 292 0.18 -0.23 19.37
CA ALA A 292 -0.72 -1.38 19.49
C ALA A 292 -1.32 -1.44 20.90
N ILE A 293 -2.46 -2.14 21.04
CA ILE A 293 -3.01 -2.53 22.34
C ILE A 293 -2.54 -3.93 22.66
N LEU A 294 -1.92 -4.13 23.80
CA LEU A 294 -1.53 -5.43 24.33
C LEU A 294 -2.70 -6.06 25.08
N ASN A 295 -3.32 -7.10 24.51
CA ASN A 295 -4.44 -7.81 25.14
C ASN A 295 -4.02 -9.00 26.02
N ILE A 296 -2.75 -9.39 25.94
CA ILE A 296 -2.16 -10.50 26.72
C ILE A 296 -1.14 -9.97 27.72
N ARG A 297 -0.82 -10.75 28.76
CA ARG A 297 0.32 -10.49 29.62
C ARG A 297 1.59 -10.94 28.90
N ALA A 298 2.55 -10.03 28.69
CA ALA A 298 3.78 -10.33 27.96
C ALA A 298 4.98 -9.54 28.51
N VAL A 299 6.18 -9.95 28.14
CA VAL A 299 7.38 -9.13 28.23
C VAL A 299 7.69 -8.56 26.86
N THR A 300 8.50 -7.49 26.78
CA THR A 300 8.77 -6.81 25.52
C THR A 300 10.27 -6.61 25.29
N ASN A 301 10.67 -6.28 24.06
CA ASN A 301 12.04 -5.88 23.78
C ASN A 301 12.30 -4.42 24.22
N GLN A 302 13.56 -3.97 24.19
CA GLN A 302 13.95 -2.61 24.60
C GLN A 302 13.44 -1.50 23.68
N HIS A 303 12.96 -1.85 22.48
CA HIS A 303 12.44 -0.91 21.48
C HIS A 303 10.91 -0.77 21.53
N CYS A 304 10.27 -1.42 22.49
CA CYS A 304 8.85 -1.26 22.81
C CYS A 304 8.69 -0.41 24.07
N CYS A 305 8.08 0.75 23.96
CA CYS A 305 7.66 1.58 25.08
C CYS A 305 6.25 1.18 25.49
N ASN A 306 6.08 0.64 26.68
CA ASN A 306 4.82 0.13 27.20
C ASN A 306 4.24 1.13 28.19
N ILE A 307 2.98 1.51 27.94
CA ILE A 307 2.24 2.52 28.71
C ILE A 307 1.06 1.83 29.38
N GLU A 308 1.15 1.58 30.67
CA GLU A 308 0.03 1.14 31.48
C GLU A 308 -0.80 2.37 31.88
N ILE A 309 -2.04 2.44 31.41
CA ILE A 309 -2.90 3.61 31.62
C ILE A 309 -3.59 3.54 32.97
N ASN A 310 -3.65 4.67 33.68
CA ASN A 310 -4.46 4.80 34.89
C ASN A 310 -5.93 4.90 34.51
N SER A 311 -6.68 3.83 34.71
CA SER A 311 -8.09 3.71 34.33
C SER A 311 -9.05 4.70 35.02
N LYS A 312 -8.58 5.39 36.09
CA LYS A 312 -9.34 6.48 36.74
C LYS A 312 -9.21 7.80 35.99
N LEU A 313 -8.17 7.96 35.15
CA LEU A 313 -7.87 9.19 34.42
C LEU A 313 -8.19 9.06 32.93
N ALA A 314 -7.88 7.92 32.32
CA ALA A 314 -8.05 7.72 30.88
C ALA A 314 -8.46 6.28 30.52
N ASP A 315 -9.17 6.14 29.40
CA ASP A 315 -9.45 4.86 28.75
C ASP A 315 -8.28 4.50 27.86
N PHE A 316 -7.71 3.30 28.02
CA PHE A 316 -6.51 2.86 27.26
C PHE A 316 -6.76 2.78 25.74
N ARG A 317 -7.99 2.47 25.31
CA ARG A 317 -8.36 2.42 23.90
C ARG A 317 -8.37 3.84 23.30
N TYR A 318 -8.94 4.79 24.02
CA TYR A 318 -8.93 6.20 23.63
C TYR A 318 -7.48 6.71 23.46
N VAL A 319 -6.62 6.44 24.45
CA VAL A 319 -5.20 6.82 24.39
C VAL A 319 -4.50 6.16 23.17
N TYR A 320 -4.77 4.89 22.92
CA TYR A 320 -4.27 4.20 21.74
C TYR A 320 -4.70 4.90 20.44
N TYR A 321 -5.99 5.24 20.29
CA TYR A 321 -6.49 5.92 19.10
C TYR A 321 -5.89 7.31 18.93
N CYS A 322 -5.69 8.06 20.00
CA CYS A 322 -4.98 9.35 19.95
C CYS A 322 -3.55 9.19 19.45
N ILE A 323 -2.78 8.22 19.97
CA ILE A 323 -1.40 7.95 19.53
C ILE A 323 -1.38 7.50 18.06
N ALA A 324 -2.28 6.62 17.67
CA ALA A 324 -2.37 6.11 16.30
C ALA A 324 -2.75 7.21 15.29
N SER A 325 -3.67 8.14 15.66
CA SER A 325 -4.04 9.27 14.80
C SER A 325 -2.92 10.30 14.64
N CYS A 326 -2.03 10.41 15.62
CA CYS A 326 -0.89 11.32 15.62
C CYS A 326 0.42 10.66 15.18
N TYR A 327 0.36 9.52 14.48
CA TYR A 327 1.54 8.74 14.09
C TYR A 327 2.63 9.58 13.40
N GLU A 328 2.27 10.35 12.37
CA GLU A 328 3.23 11.17 11.63
C GLU A 328 3.85 12.27 12.51
N GLN A 329 3.05 12.89 13.38
CA GLN A 329 3.53 13.89 14.33
C GLN A 329 4.53 13.27 15.31
N LEU A 330 4.18 12.11 15.87
CA LEU A 330 5.04 11.38 16.80
C LEU A 330 6.34 10.93 16.13
N ARG A 331 6.27 10.38 14.92
CA ARG A 331 7.41 9.95 14.13
C ARG A 331 8.37 11.10 13.82
N ASN A 332 7.86 12.29 13.52
CA ASN A 332 8.65 13.48 13.24
C ASN A 332 9.40 14.05 14.46
N LEU A 333 9.05 13.61 15.68
CA LEU A 333 9.82 13.90 16.89
C LEU A 333 11.06 13.01 17.06
N GLY A 334 11.19 11.98 16.24
CA GLY A 334 12.34 11.06 16.23
C GLY A 334 13.65 11.79 15.94
N ARG A 335 14.75 11.32 16.52
CA ARG A 335 16.09 11.92 16.41
C ARG A 335 17.07 10.95 15.75
N GLY A 336 18.11 11.53 15.12
CA GLY A 336 19.16 10.78 14.44
C GLY A 336 18.73 10.21 13.07
N ALA A 337 19.67 9.57 12.38
CA ALA A 337 19.49 9.05 11.03
C ALA A 337 18.40 7.95 10.91
N ARG A 338 18.02 7.32 12.03
CA ARG A 338 16.99 6.27 12.09
C ARG A 338 15.62 6.78 12.55
N GLY A 339 15.50 8.07 12.95
CA GLY A 339 14.26 8.61 13.48
C GLY A 339 13.83 7.95 14.80
N ASP A 340 14.79 7.52 15.65
CA ASP A 340 14.48 6.83 16.90
C ASP A 340 13.80 7.77 17.90
N LEU A 341 12.72 7.28 18.50
CA LEU A 341 12.03 7.88 19.63
C LEU A 341 12.67 7.40 20.94
N ASN A 342 12.33 8.03 22.04
CA ASN A 342 12.73 7.57 23.39
C ASN A 342 11.56 7.75 24.38
N VAL A 343 11.73 7.15 25.56
CA VAL A 343 10.70 7.19 26.61
C VAL A 343 10.33 8.61 27.05
N SER A 344 11.30 9.54 27.02
CA SER A 344 11.05 10.93 27.39
C SER A 344 10.14 11.64 26.39
N ILE A 345 10.36 11.41 25.08
CA ILE A 345 9.50 11.91 24.01
C ILE A 345 8.08 11.36 24.19
N ILE A 346 7.94 10.04 24.39
CA ILE A 346 6.62 9.42 24.61
C ILE A 346 5.93 10.00 25.85
N LYS A 347 6.65 10.14 26.97
CA LYS A 347 6.07 10.73 28.20
C LYS A 347 5.60 12.16 28.04
N SER A 348 6.30 12.96 27.25
CA SER A 348 6.00 14.37 27.02
C SER A 348 5.02 14.61 25.87
N PHE A 349 4.66 13.59 25.12
CA PHE A 349 3.69 13.70 24.02
C PHE A 349 2.32 14.04 24.56
N GLU A 350 1.68 15.07 24.01
CA GLU A 350 0.41 15.60 24.48
C GLU A 350 -0.75 15.07 23.65
N ILE A 351 -1.82 14.71 24.33
CA ILE A 351 -3.08 14.30 23.72
C ILE A 351 -4.24 15.12 24.29
N PRO A 352 -5.31 15.37 23.51
CA PRO A 352 -6.51 16.00 24.06
C PRO A 352 -7.25 14.99 24.95
N LEU A 353 -7.63 15.40 26.16
CA LEU A 353 -8.29 14.53 27.14
C LEU A 353 -9.65 15.13 27.54
N PRO A 354 -10.77 14.64 26.99
CA PRO A 354 -12.12 14.95 27.44
C PRO A 354 -12.48 14.14 28.70
N ALA A 355 -13.67 14.31 29.21
CA ALA A 355 -14.17 13.52 30.34
C ALA A 355 -14.17 12.02 30.05
N LEU A 356 -13.96 11.17 31.06
CA LEU A 356 -13.78 9.73 30.91
C LEU A 356 -14.93 9.02 30.19
N TYR A 357 -16.18 9.48 30.41
CA TYR A 357 -17.33 8.92 29.68
C TYR A 357 -17.30 9.20 28.20
N GLU A 358 -16.81 10.39 27.79
CA GLU A 358 -16.66 10.77 26.38
C GLU A 358 -15.51 9.99 25.72
N GLN A 359 -14.40 9.77 26.44
CA GLN A 359 -13.30 8.92 25.97
C GLN A 359 -13.81 7.50 25.65
N ARG A 360 -14.60 6.91 26.56
CA ARG A 360 -15.18 5.57 26.35
C ARG A 360 -16.16 5.54 25.18
N TYR A 361 -17.02 6.56 25.08
CA TYR A 361 -17.96 6.66 23.96
C TYR A 361 -17.25 6.72 22.60
N ILE A 362 -16.20 7.55 22.49
CA ILE A 362 -15.39 7.66 21.26
C ILE A 362 -14.64 6.34 20.99
N ALA A 363 -14.05 5.74 22.02
CA ALA A 363 -13.35 4.47 21.89
C ALA A 363 -14.29 3.34 21.42
N ASP A 364 -15.53 3.30 21.92
CA ASP A 364 -16.53 2.30 21.48
C ASP A 364 -16.93 2.48 20.00
N ILE A 365 -17.04 3.72 19.54
CA ILE A 365 -17.27 4.01 18.11
C ILE A 365 -16.08 3.54 17.28
N LEU A 366 -14.87 3.94 17.68
CA LEU A 366 -13.65 3.61 16.94
C LEU A 366 -13.34 2.12 16.95
N ASP A 367 -13.63 1.38 18.03
CA ASP A 367 -13.50 -0.07 18.11
C ASP A 367 -14.39 -0.78 17.07
N ARG A 368 -15.62 -0.33 16.89
CA ARG A 368 -16.53 -0.88 15.87
C ARG A 368 -16.01 -0.64 14.46
N PHE A 369 -15.50 0.56 14.19
CA PHE A 369 -14.90 0.87 12.90
C PHE A 369 -13.58 0.14 12.69
N ASP A 370 -12.74 0.03 13.72
CA ASP A 370 -11.46 -0.65 13.67
C ASP A 370 -11.63 -2.13 13.31
N THR A 371 -12.62 -2.79 13.88
CA THR A 371 -12.97 -4.17 13.53
C THR A 371 -13.35 -4.30 12.05
N LEU A 372 -14.12 -3.36 11.50
CA LEU A 372 -14.53 -3.39 10.10
C LEU A 372 -13.37 -3.10 9.13
N VAL A 373 -12.45 -2.22 9.53
CA VAL A 373 -11.40 -1.69 8.62
C VAL A 373 -10.08 -2.43 8.75
N ASN A 374 -9.70 -2.85 9.96
CA ASN A 374 -8.35 -3.37 10.24
C ASN A 374 -8.30 -4.84 10.66
N ASP A 375 -9.44 -5.53 10.81
CA ASP A 375 -9.42 -6.96 11.09
C ASP A 375 -8.86 -7.73 9.89
N ILE A 376 -7.70 -8.34 10.09
CA ILE A 376 -6.95 -9.06 9.04
C ILE A 376 -7.72 -10.29 8.54
N SER A 377 -8.62 -10.85 9.36
CA SER A 377 -9.34 -12.08 9.05
C SER A 377 -10.73 -11.87 8.44
N SER A 378 -11.39 -10.76 8.79
CA SER A 378 -12.78 -10.50 8.41
C SER A 378 -13.05 -9.06 7.94
N GLY A 379 -12.09 -8.15 8.12
CA GLY A 379 -12.21 -6.73 7.74
C GLY A 379 -11.75 -6.41 6.32
N LEU A 380 -11.68 -5.12 6.00
CA LEU A 380 -11.25 -4.61 4.69
C LEU A 380 -9.91 -5.19 4.19
N PRO A 381 -8.87 -5.39 5.01
CA PRO A 381 -7.63 -5.99 4.52
C PRO A 381 -7.81 -7.41 3.97
N ALA A 382 -8.62 -8.24 4.63
CA ALA A 382 -8.93 -9.58 4.15
C ALA A 382 -9.73 -9.53 2.84
N GLU A 383 -10.70 -8.61 2.75
CA GLU A 383 -11.49 -8.42 1.54
C GLU A 383 -10.63 -7.90 0.39
N ILE A 384 -9.77 -6.91 0.62
CA ILE A 384 -8.83 -6.37 -0.38
C ILE A 384 -7.89 -7.48 -0.87
N ALA A 385 -7.29 -8.25 0.04
CA ALA A 385 -6.39 -9.35 -0.33
C ALA A 385 -7.11 -10.44 -1.14
N ALA A 386 -8.31 -10.84 -0.73
CA ALA A 386 -9.12 -11.82 -1.46
C ALA A 386 -9.55 -11.30 -2.83
N ARG A 387 -9.96 -10.03 -2.93
CA ARG A 387 -10.34 -9.41 -4.21
C ARG A 387 -9.15 -9.24 -5.14
N ARG A 388 -7.98 -8.87 -4.62
CA ARG A 388 -6.74 -8.78 -5.40
C ARG A 388 -6.32 -10.14 -5.96
N ALA A 389 -6.32 -11.18 -5.14
CA ALA A 389 -6.04 -12.54 -5.59
C ALA A 389 -7.07 -13.03 -6.63
N GLN A 390 -8.35 -12.71 -6.43
CA GLN A 390 -9.42 -13.02 -7.37
C GLN A 390 -9.25 -12.26 -8.70
N TYR A 391 -8.90 -10.96 -8.64
CA TYR A 391 -8.61 -10.16 -9.82
C TYR A 391 -7.42 -10.73 -10.61
N GLU A 392 -6.29 -11.01 -9.96
CA GLU A 392 -5.10 -11.59 -10.61
C GLU A 392 -5.42 -12.94 -11.28
N TYR A 393 -6.15 -13.81 -10.58
CA TYR A 393 -6.58 -15.09 -11.14
C TYR A 393 -7.46 -14.92 -12.38
N TYR A 394 -8.50 -14.07 -12.29
CA TYR A 394 -9.40 -13.87 -13.44
C TYR A 394 -8.72 -13.12 -14.56
N ARG A 395 -7.89 -12.11 -14.30
CA ARG A 395 -7.12 -11.41 -15.32
C ARG A 395 -6.28 -12.39 -16.14
N ASP A 396 -5.49 -13.23 -15.48
CA ASP A 396 -4.60 -14.16 -16.16
C ASP A 396 -5.39 -15.24 -16.91
N ARG A 397 -6.52 -15.69 -16.37
CA ARG A 397 -7.39 -16.67 -17.02
C ARG A 397 -8.14 -16.07 -18.23
N LEU A 398 -8.64 -14.85 -18.13
CA LEU A 398 -9.40 -14.18 -19.19
C LEU A 398 -8.52 -13.73 -20.37
N LEU A 399 -7.22 -13.56 -20.12
CA LEU A 399 -6.23 -13.20 -21.15
C LEU A 399 -5.50 -14.44 -21.73
N SER A 400 -5.85 -15.64 -21.29
CA SER A 400 -5.26 -16.89 -21.75
C SER A 400 -6.26 -17.65 -22.62
N PHE A 401 -5.88 -17.90 -23.87
CA PHE A 401 -6.66 -18.60 -24.88
C PHE A 401 -5.91 -19.81 -25.42
N PRO A 402 -6.62 -20.85 -25.87
CA PRO A 402 -6.02 -21.82 -26.77
C PRO A 402 -5.48 -21.12 -28.02
N GLU A 403 -4.23 -21.42 -28.39
CA GLU A 403 -3.66 -20.86 -29.62
C GLU A 403 -4.27 -21.55 -30.84
N LYS A 404 -4.71 -20.74 -31.80
CA LYS A 404 -5.24 -21.24 -33.07
C LYS A 404 -4.13 -21.99 -33.80
N LYS A 405 -4.41 -23.23 -34.19
CA LYS A 405 -3.48 -24.11 -34.91
C LYS A 405 -3.34 -23.73 -36.38
#